data_a74a45a5530ce48f970eb329b2211f93
#
_entry.id   a74a45a5530ce48f970eb329b2211f93
#
_cell.length_a   1.000
_cell.length_b   1.000
_cell.length_c   1.000
_cell.angle_alpha   90.00
_cell.angle_beta   90.00
_cell.angle_gamma   90.00
#
_symmetry.space_group_name_H-M   'P 1'
#
loop_
_entity.id
_entity.type
_entity.pdbx_description
1 polymer ?
#
loop_
_entity_poly.entity_id
_entity_poly.type
_entity_poly.pdbx_seq_one_letter_code
_entity_poly.pdbx_strand_id
1 'polypeptide(L)'
;MTAYPKMTAEEWKAEYAEVTREYEELKARGLNLNMARGKPGKAQLDLVSDIFSLMQKTEDYVSDGVDVRNYGELSGLPAAKRLFAEILGCRPEQVFVGGNASLQLMYDTISKAYTHGLLHSERPWCREPVVMFLCPAPGY
;
A
#
# COMPACT_ATOMS: atom_id res chain seq x y z
N MET A 1 11.97 30.14 13.83
CA MET A 1 11.36 29.45 15.00
C MET A 1 12.50 28.92 15.86
N THR A 2 12.59 29.32 17.10
CA THR A 2 13.62 28.82 18.04
C THR A 2 13.32 27.35 18.35
N ALA A 3 14.33 26.49 18.34
CA ALA A 3 14.10 25.08 18.71
C ALA A 3 13.70 24.98 20.20
N TYR A 4 12.69 24.18 20.50
CA TYR A 4 12.14 24.03 21.86
C TYR A 4 13.17 23.89 22.98
N PRO A 5 14.25 23.08 22.86
CA PRO A 5 15.26 22.96 23.91
C PRO A 5 16.07 24.25 24.19
N LYS A 6 15.95 25.27 23.33
CA LYS A 6 16.69 26.53 23.42
C LYS A 6 15.81 27.72 23.81
N MET A 7 14.52 27.48 24.08
CA MET A 7 13.59 28.52 24.47
C MET A 7 13.81 28.96 25.92
N THR A 8 13.65 30.26 26.17
CA THR A 8 13.56 30.83 27.53
C THR A 8 12.21 30.47 28.16
N ALA A 9 12.08 30.71 29.47
CA ALA A 9 10.83 30.46 30.19
C ALA A 9 9.67 31.33 29.67
N GLU A 10 9.96 32.57 29.26
CA GLU A 10 8.98 33.47 28.66
C GLU A 10 8.54 33.00 27.27
N GLU A 11 9.48 32.59 26.42
CA GLU A 11 9.18 32.01 25.10
C GLU A 11 8.33 30.73 25.21
N TRP A 12 8.64 29.87 26.18
CA TRP A 12 7.84 28.69 26.47
C TRP A 12 6.41 29.00 26.87
N LYS A 13 6.23 30.01 27.74
CA LYS A 13 4.88 30.44 28.15
C LYS A 13 4.07 30.99 26.97
N ALA A 14 4.72 31.80 26.14
CA ALA A 14 4.09 32.36 24.95
C ALA A 14 3.68 31.26 23.94
N GLU A 15 4.58 30.36 23.65
CA GLU A 15 4.33 29.24 22.76
C GLU A 15 3.22 28.31 23.28
N TYR A 16 3.27 27.98 24.58
CA TYR A 16 2.23 27.19 25.23
C TYR A 16 0.85 27.84 25.14
N ALA A 17 0.77 29.14 25.38
CA ALA A 17 -0.48 29.87 25.27
C ALA A 17 -1.04 29.87 23.83
N GLU A 18 -0.17 30.05 22.84
CA GLU A 18 -0.54 30.06 21.44
C GLU A 18 -1.03 28.67 20.99
N VAL A 19 -0.27 27.61 21.28
CA VAL A 19 -0.65 26.22 20.94
C VAL A 19 -1.95 25.81 21.66
N THR A 20 -2.12 26.25 22.91
CA THR A 20 -3.37 25.97 23.65
C THR A 20 -4.56 26.67 22.99
N ARG A 21 -4.40 27.92 22.56
CA ARG A 21 -5.44 28.67 21.84
C ARG A 21 -5.82 27.95 20.55
N GLU A 22 -4.84 27.59 19.73
CA GLU A 22 -5.06 26.84 18.48
C GLU A 22 -5.77 25.50 18.72
N TYR A 23 -5.36 24.79 19.75
CA TYR A 23 -6.00 23.51 20.13
C TYR A 23 -7.47 23.69 20.51
N GLU A 24 -7.79 24.67 21.35
CA GLU A 24 -9.17 24.93 21.75
C GLU A 24 -10.03 25.44 20.58
N GLU A 25 -9.47 26.22 19.66
CA GLU A 25 -10.14 26.64 18.43
C GLU A 25 -10.46 25.44 17.54
N LEU A 26 -9.51 24.51 17.33
CA LEU A 26 -9.73 23.27 16.57
C LEU A 26 -10.77 22.38 17.24
N LYS A 27 -10.72 22.24 18.55
CA LYS A 27 -11.66 21.46 19.33
C LYS A 27 -13.08 22.04 19.25
N ALA A 28 -13.23 23.36 19.31
CA ALA A 28 -14.51 24.05 19.16
C ALA A 28 -15.18 23.82 17.79
N ARG A 29 -14.39 23.47 16.75
CA ARG A 29 -14.93 23.13 15.42
C ARG A 29 -15.73 21.83 15.41
N GLY A 30 -15.67 21.02 16.46
CA GLY A 30 -16.43 19.78 16.57
C GLY A 30 -16.13 18.74 15.48
N LEU A 31 -14.89 18.71 14.98
CA LEU A 31 -14.49 17.82 13.90
C LEU A 31 -14.56 16.36 14.34
N ASN A 32 -15.20 15.52 13.54
CA ASN A 32 -15.21 14.08 13.73
C ASN A 32 -14.32 13.42 12.67
N LEU A 33 -13.02 13.39 12.93
CA LEU A 33 -12.01 12.88 12.00
C LEU A 33 -11.56 11.49 12.44
N ASN A 34 -11.58 10.55 11.48
CA ASN A 34 -11.05 9.21 11.71
C ASN A 34 -9.66 9.11 11.08
N MET A 35 -8.63 9.02 11.91
CA MET A 35 -7.23 8.89 11.50
C MET A 35 -6.72 7.44 11.61
N ALA A 36 -7.59 6.49 11.95
CA ALA A 36 -7.16 5.10 12.18
C ALA A 36 -6.69 4.39 10.89
N ARG A 37 -7.22 4.79 9.73
CA ARG A 37 -6.84 4.21 8.44
C ARG A 37 -6.96 5.26 7.33
N GLY A 38 -5.96 5.30 6.44
CA GLY A 38 -6.06 6.00 5.16
C GLY A 38 -6.99 5.22 4.22
N LYS A 39 -8.20 5.74 4.00
CA LYS A 39 -9.16 5.18 3.03
C LYS A 39 -9.57 6.28 2.05
N PRO A 40 -9.72 5.96 0.75
CA PRO A 40 -10.30 6.91 -0.20
C PRO A 40 -11.66 7.39 0.27
N GLY A 41 -11.91 8.70 0.19
CA GLY A 41 -13.21 9.28 0.46
C GLY A 41 -14.22 8.99 -0.65
N LYS A 42 -15.52 9.22 -0.37
CA LYS A 42 -16.61 8.95 -1.31
C LYS A 42 -16.36 9.60 -2.68
N ALA A 43 -15.97 10.87 -2.73
CA ALA A 43 -15.72 11.57 -3.98
C ALA A 43 -14.58 10.94 -4.82
N GLN A 44 -13.56 10.38 -4.18
CA GLN A 44 -12.49 9.65 -4.85
C GLN A 44 -12.97 8.30 -5.41
N LEU A 45 -13.81 7.59 -4.67
CA LEU A 45 -14.41 6.34 -5.12
C LEU A 45 -15.40 6.56 -6.27
N ASP A 46 -16.15 7.65 -6.25
CA ASP A 46 -17.09 8.00 -7.29
C ASP A 46 -16.40 8.24 -8.65
N LEU A 47 -15.14 8.72 -8.67
CA LEU A 47 -14.36 8.93 -9.90
C LEU A 47 -14.13 7.64 -10.70
N VAL A 48 -14.13 6.49 -10.05
CA VAL A 48 -13.88 5.19 -10.69
C VAL A 48 -15.13 4.31 -10.75
N SER A 49 -16.30 4.84 -10.39
CA SER A 49 -17.54 4.06 -10.34
C SER A 49 -17.93 3.44 -11.68
N ASP A 50 -17.59 4.10 -12.78
CA ASP A 50 -17.93 3.64 -14.13
C ASP A 50 -17.20 2.35 -14.52
N ILE A 51 -16.13 1.96 -13.80
CA ILE A 51 -15.40 0.72 -14.05
C ILE A 51 -16.32 -0.51 -13.98
N PHE A 52 -17.36 -0.47 -13.15
CA PHE A 52 -18.31 -1.57 -12.99
C PHE A 52 -19.28 -1.72 -14.19
N SER A 53 -19.35 -0.71 -15.05
CA SER A 53 -20.18 -0.72 -16.24
C SER A 53 -19.42 -0.96 -17.56
N LEU A 54 -18.08 -1.13 -17.49
CA LEU A 54 -17.25 -1.32 -18.68
C LEU A 54 -17.45 -2.70 -19.34
N MET A 55 -17.76 -3.71 -18.55
CA MET A 55 -17.87 -5.11 -19.03
C MET A 55 -19.34 -5.49 -19.24
N GLN A 56 -19.90 -5.14 -20.37
CA GLN A 56 -21.33 -5.37 -20.70
C GLN A 56 -21.55 -6.44 -21.77
N LYS A 57 -20.56 -6.71 -22.60
CA LYS A 57 -20.65 -7.69 -23.70
C LYS A 57 -19.67 -8.83 -23.47
N THR A 58 -19.91 -9.95 -24.15
CA THR A 58 -19.05 -11.13 -24.03
C THR A 58 -17.61 -10.83 -24.45
N GLU A 59 -17.42 -9.98 -25.46
CA GLU A 59 -16.11 -9.59 -25.97
C GLU A 59 -15.29 -8.80 -24.94
N ASP A 60 -15.96 -8.07 -24.04
CA ASP A 60 -15.30 -7.28 -23.00
C ASP A 60 -14.60 -8.17 -21.96
N TYR A 61 -14.99 -9.45 -21.89
CA TYR A 61 -14.38 -10.42 -20.99
C TYR A 61 -13.18 -11.16 -21.59
N VAL A 62 -12.73 -10.79 -22.79
CA VAL A 62 -11.58 -11.43 -23.43
C VAL A 62 -10.39 -10.45 -23.50
N SER A 63 -9.27 -10.83 -22.92
CA SER A 63 -8.02 -10.07 -22.94
C SER A 63 -6.88 -10.94 -23.44
N ASP A 64 -6.21 -10.54 -24.53
CA ASP A 64 -5.13 -11.30 -25.17
C ASP A 64 -5.53 -12.77 -25.52
N GLY A 65 -6.79 -12.98 -25.89
CA GLY A 65 -7.34 -14.32 -26.18
C GLY A 65 -7.71 -15.13 -24.93
N VAL A 66 -7.56 -14.58 -23.73
CA VAL A 66 -7.95 -15.22 -22.47
C VAL A 66 -9.32 -14.72 -22.04
N ASP A 67 -10.26 -15.63 -21.81
CA ASP A 67 -11.55 -15.28 -21.20
C ASP A 67 -11.37 -15.17 -19.68
N VAL A 68 -11.48 -13.92 -19.16
CA VAL A 68 -11.23 -13.60 -17.76
C VAL A 68 -12.22 -14.22 -16.78
N ARG A 69 -13.33 -14.80 -17.29
CA ARG A 69 -14.30 -15.53 -16.47
C ARG A 69 -13.83 -16.95 -16.13
N ASN A 70 -12.74 -17.41 -16.78
CA ASN A 70 -12.17 -18.73 -16.55
C ASN A 70 -10.88 -18.64 -15.72
N TYR A 71 -10.42 -19.76 -15.22
CA TYR A 71 -9.15 -19.88 -14.49
C TYR A 71 -8.01 -20.26 -15.44
N GLY A 72 -6.75 -20.13 -14.98
CA GLY A 72 -5.57 -20.59 -15.74
C GLY A 72 -4.38 -19.66 -15.68
N GLU A 73 -4.62 -18.36 -15.59
CA GLU A 73 -3.57 -17.33 -15.55
C GLU A 73 -3.01 -17.14 -14.12
N LEU A 74 -2.17 -18.08 -13.67
CA LEU A 74 -1.68 -18.14 -12.29
C LEU A 74 -0.90 -16.89 -11.84
N SER A 75 -0.23 -16.21 -12.76
CA SER A 75 0.57 -15.00 -12.47
C SER A 75 -0.13 -13.69 -12.83
N GLY A 76 -1.37 -13.78 -13.29
CA GLY A 76 -2.16 -12.64 -13.74
C GLY A 76 -2.21 -12.51 -15.26
N LEU A 77 -3.23 -11.81 -15.74
CA LEU A 77 -3.45 -11.57 -17.18
C LEU A 77 -2.26 -10.87 -17.83
N PRO A 78 -1.84 -11.24 -19.05
CA PRO A 78 -0.73 -10.59 -19.74
C PRO A 78 -0.88 -9.06 -19.86
N ALA A 79 -2.09 -8.56 -20.15
CA ALA A 79 -2.37 -7.13 -20.21
C ALA A 79 -2.16 -6.44 -18.86
N ALA A 80 -2.60 -7.03 -17.76
CA ALA A 80 -2.39 -6.49 -16.42
C ALA A 80 -0.90 -6.48 -16.05
N LYS A 81 -0.16 -7.53 -16.38
CA LYS A 81 1.29 -7.60 -16.16
C LYS A 81 2.04 -6.51 -16.93
N ARG A 82 1.68 -6.25 -18.19
CA ARG A 82 2.27 -5.15 -18.98
C ARG A 82 1.99 -3.79 -18.35
N LEU A 83 0.74 -3.52 -17.97
CA LEU A 83 0.35 -2.26 -17.34
C LEU A 83 1.14 -1.99 -16.04
N PHE A 84 1.20 -2.97 -15.16
CA PHE A 84 1.92 -2.81 -13.90
C PHE A 84 3.44 -2.82 -14.08
N ALA A 85 3.97 -3.52 -15.07
CA ALA A 85 5.40 -3.48 -15.40
C ALA A 85 5.83 -2.07 -15.82
N GLU A 86 5.02 -1.37 -16.63
CA GLU A 86 5.26 0.02 -17.02
C GLU A 86 5.28 0.94 -15.79
N ILE A 87 4.29 0.84 -14.91
CA ILE A 87 4.20 1.64 -13.68
C ILE A 87 5.39 1.37 -12.73
N LEU A 88 5.82 0.12 -12.63
CA LEU A 88 6.90 -0.31 -11.72
C LEU A 88 8.30 -0.15 -12.34
N GLY A 89 8.41 0.13 -13.62
CA GLY A 89 9.69 0.23 -14.33
C GLY A 89 10.44 -1.10 -14.42
N CYS A 90 9.72 -2.22 -14.58
CA CYS A 90 10.30 -3.56 -14.70
C CYS A 90 9.75 -4.30 -15.91
N ARG A 91 10.19 -5.54 -16.15
CA ARG A 91 9.67 -6.36 -17.26
C ARG A 91 8.38 -7.08 -16.84
N PRO A 92 7.42 -7.34 -17.76
CA PRO A 92 6.18 -8.04 -17.47
C PRO A 92 6.38 -9.43 -16.82
N GLU A 93 7.46 -10.13 -17.16
CA GLU A 93 7.79 -11.44 -16.58
C GLU A 93 8.15 -11.37 -15.10
N GLN A 94 8.51 -10.19 -14.62
CA GLN A 94 8.83 -9.93 -13.21
C GLN A 94 7.61 -9.52 -12.38
N VAL A 95 6.44 -9.37 -13.03
CA VAL A 95 5.19 -8.98 -12.36
C VAL A 95 4.36 -10.22 -12.06
N PHE A 96 3.93 -10.32 -10.83
CA PHE A 96 2.89 -11.26 -10.38
C PHE A 96 1.68 -10.45 -9.91
N VAL A 97 0.55 -10.65 -10.54
CA VAL A 97 -0.72 -10.00 -10.17
C VAL A 97 -1.49 -10.92 -9.25
N GLY A 98 -1.55 -10.56 -7.98
CA GLY A 98 -2.28 -11.32 -6.97
C GLY A 98 -3.63 -10.68 -6.61
N GLY A 99 -4.20 -11.11 -5.50
CA GLY A 99 -5.42 -10.53 -4.96
C GLY A 99 -5.21 -9.13 -4.37
N ASN A 100 -6.28 -8.51 -3.90
CA ASN A 100 -6.25 -7.15 -3.33
C ASN A 100 -5.83 -7.09 -1.85
N ALA A 101 -5.51 -8.20 -1.22
CA ALA A 101 -5.07 -8.28 0.16
C ALA A 101 -3.52 -8.29 0.24
N SER A 102 -2.90 -7.10 0.31
CA SER A 102 -1.44 -6.96 0.33
C SER A 102 -0.78 -7.70 1.50
N LEU A 103 -1.42 -7.72 2.67
CA LEU A 103 -0.93 -8.47 3.84
C LEU A 103 -0.87 -9.97 3.56
N GLN A 104 -1.83 -10.53 2.83
CA GLN A 104 -1.82 -11.94 2.43
C GLN A 104 -0.66 -12.22 1.46
N LEU A 105 -0.46 -11.36 0.47
CA LEU A 105 0.66 -11.49 -0.48
C LEU A 105 2.02 -11.43 0.22
N MET A 106 2.18 -10.53 1.19
CA MET A 106 3.40 -10.44 2.00
C MET A 106 3.58 -11.70 2.86
N TYR A 107 2.53 -12.16 3.52
CA TYR A 107 2.57 -13.38 4.31
C TYR A 107 2.96 -14.59 3.45
N ASP A 108 2.33 -14.79 2.32
CA ASP A 108 2.62 -15.90 1.42
C ASP A 108 4.06 -15.88 0.91
N THR A 109 4.57 -14.68 0.58
CA THR A 109 5.96 -14.50 0.14
C THR A 109 6.95 -14.88 1.25
N ILE A 110 6.75 -14.35 2.46
CA ILE A 110 7.62 -14.65 3.61
C ILE A 110 7.50 -16.11 4.04
N SER A 111 6.29 -16.65 4.08
CA SER A 111 6.05 -18.06 4.42
C SER A 111 6.74 -19.00 3.45
N LYS A 112 6.66 -18.70 2.14
CA LYS A 112 7.36 -19.49 1.11
C LYS A 112 8.88 -19.39 1.26
N ALA A 113 9.43 -18.19 1.45
CA ALA A 113 10.85 -18.00 1.68
C ALA A 113 11.33 -18.76 2.93
N TYR A 114 10.52 -18.73 4.01
CA TYR A 114 10.82 -19.41 5.25
C TYR A 114 10.82 -20.94 5.13
N THR A 115 9.81 -21.49 4.44
CA THR A 115 9.60 -22.95 4.37
C THR A 115 10.31 -23.62 3.19
N HIS A 116 10.40 -22.97 2.04
CA HIS A 116 10.94 -23.54 0.80
C HIS A 116 12.18 -22.82 0.26
N GLY A 117 12.41 -21.57 0.64
CA GLY A 117 13.42 -20.70 0.05
C GLY A 117 12.91 -19.94 -1.18
N LEU A 118 13.72 -19.03 -1.66
CA LEU A 118 13.50 -18.26 -2.90
C LEU A 118 14.27 -18.91 -4.06
N LEU A 119 14.07 -18.42 -5.30
CA LEU A 119 14.59 -19.01 -6.53
C LEU A 119 16.09 -19.34 -6.50
N HIS A 120 16.90 -18.50 -5.85
CA HIS A 120 18.35 -18.68 -5.75
C HIS A 120 18.83 -19.07 -4.35
N SER A 121 17.92 -19.46 -3.45
CA SER A 121 18.26 -19.87 -2.10
C SER A 121 18.84 -21.30 -2.13
N GLU A 122 20.01 -21.51 -1.54
CA GLU A 122 20.56 -22.86 -1.33
C GLU A 122 19.73 -23.68 -0.34
N ARG A 123 19.07 -22.99 0.57
CA ARG A 123 18.20 -23.58 1.61
C ARG A 123 17.12 -22.58 2.05
N PRO A 124 16.02 -23.05 2.65
CA PRO A 124 14.96 -22.18 3.16
C PRO A 124 15.44 -21.35 4.36
N TRP A 125 14.81 -20.18 4.57
CA TRP A 125 15.19 -19.27 5.66
C TRP A 125 15.10 -19.90 7.05
N CYS A 126 14.21 -20.86 7.28
CA CYS A 126 14.13 -21.57 8.56
C CYS A 126 15.42 -22.35 8.91
N ARG A 127 16.31 -22.58 7.94
CA ARG A 127 17.61 -23.24 8.13
C ARG A 127 18.79 -22.27 8.11
N GLU A 128 18.51 -20.96 7.93
CA GLU A 128 19.54 -19.93 8.02
C GLU A 128 19.78 -19.55 9.49
N PRO A 129 21.02 -19.32 9.92
CA PRO A 129 21.30 -18.90 11.28
C PRO A 129 20.78 -17.50 11.58
N VAL A 130 20.69 -16.65 10.58
CA VAL A 130 20.17 -15.27 10.69
C VAL A 130 19.49 -14.88 9.39
N VAL A 131 18.31 -14.29 9.50
CA VAL A 131 17.60 -13.61 8.39
C VAL A 131 17.45 -12.14 8.75
N MET A 132 17.97 -11.26 7.89
CA MET A 132 17.93 -9.82 8.11
C MET A 132 16.89 -9.18 7.20
N PHE A 133 16.16 -8.20 7.74
CA PHE A 133 15.25 -7.34 6.98
C PHE A 133 15.79 -5.93 6.91
N LEU A 134 15.84 -5.37 5.72
CA LEU A 134 16.15 -3.95 5.52
C LEU A 134 14.87 -3.14 5.69
N CYS A 135 14.82 -2.33 6.74
CA CYS A 135 13.65 -1.51 7.06
C CYS A 135 14.03 -0.03 6.92
N PRO A 136 13.53 0.68 5.89
CA PRO A 136 13.74 2.12 5.78
C PRO A 136 13.03 2.87 6.91
N ALA A 137 13.60 3.98 7.37
CA ALA A 137 13.02 4.84 8.38
C ALA A 137 12.94 6.30 7.86
N PRO A 138 11.79 7.01 8.02
CA PRO A 138 10.55 6.50 8.60
C PRO A 138 9.88 5.46 7.70
N GLY A 139 9.27 4.44 8.30
CA GLY A 139 8.56 3.37 7.62
C GLY A 139 7.04 3.44 7.81
N TYR A 140 6.39 2.61 7.06
CA TYR A 140 4.96 2.38 7.22
C TYR A 140 4.70 1.45 8.42
#